data_79f32f2c73a5630f7191b6f1fd550e72
#
_entry.id   79f32f2c73a5630f7191b6f1fd550e72
#
_cell.length_a   1.000
_cell.length_b   1.000
_cell.length_c   1.000
_cell.angle_alpha   90.00
_cell.angle_beta   90.00
_cell.angle_gamma   90.00
#
_symmetry.space_group_name_H-M   'P 1'
#
loop_
_entity.id
_entity.type
_entity.pdbx_description
1 polymer ?
#
loop_
_entity_poly.entity_id
_entity_poly.type
_entity_poly.pdbx_seq_one_letter_code
_entity_poly.pdbx_strand_id
1 'polypeptide(L)'
;MHPRLACAAIAALVTVALSPLAAEGHGGGLDSHGCHNNRAEGIYECHRGPLSGHSFSAKSEMLQRLNAISGGATSSGAPAPSGFQEYDRDLYSHWSDADGDCQDARQEVLISESRRPVQLSADGCDVVSGLWIDPYTGARLTDPSDLHVDHMVPLAEAHRSGAHRWSHAKRKAYANDLEDPRSLIAVSAGANMSKGADDPAHWLPENRSYRCTYVREWVAVKRRWNLSMDAAERRAVDQVLATCHNRGR
;
A
#
# COMPACT_ATOMS: atom_id res chain seq x y z
N MET A 1 -15.28 40.79 -78.88
CA MET A 1 -14.96 39.45 -78.40
C MET A 1 -14.16 39.56 -77.12
N HIS A 2 -14.76 39.39 -75.94
CA HIS A 2 -14.10 39.47 -74.69
C HIS A 2 -14.31 38.11 -73.97
N PRO A 3 -13.24 37.43 -73.48
CA PRO A 3 -13.41 36.23 -72.72
C PRO A 3 -13.70 36.56 -71.25
N ARG A 4 -14.70 35.90 -70.68
CA ARG A 4 -15.06 35.97 -69.28
C ARG A 4 -14.11 35.09 -68.47
N LEU A 5 -13.40 35.63 -67.47
CA LEU A 5 -12.68 34.95 -66.48
C LEU A 5 -13.69 34.41 -65.38
N ALA A 6 -13.70 33.13 -65.18
CA ALA A 6 -14.41 32.51 -64.07
C ALA A 6 -13.46 32.38 -62.84
N CYS A 7 -13.83 33.05 -61.74
CA CYS A 7 -13.17 32.86 -60.47
C CYS A 7 -13.70 31.57 -59.79
N ALA A 8 -12.83 30.60 -59.64
CA ALA A 8 -13.12 29.40 -58.79
C ALA A 8 -12.74 29.73 -57.37
N ALA A 9 -13.73 29.72 -56.46
CA ALA A 9 -13.52 29.83 -55.02
C ALA A 9 -13.11 28.46 -54.48
N ILE A 10 -11.89 28.35 -53.94
CA ILE A 10 -11.42 27.16 -53.24
C ILE A 10 -11.84 27.30 -51.78
N ALA A 11 -12.82 26.49 -51.33
CA ALA A 11 -13.18 26.33 -49.92
C ALA A 11 -12.18 25.40 -49.24
N ALA A 12 -11.33 25.93 -48.38
CA ALA A 12 -10.43 25.16 -47.55
C ALA A 12 -11.24 24.57 -46.37
N LEU A 13 -11.45 23.26 -46.37
CA LEU A 13 -11.95 22.55 -45.20
C LEU A 13 -10.83 22.43 -44.17
N VAL A 14 -10.96 23.13 -43.04
CA VAL A 14 -10.13 22.93 -41.87
C VAL A 14 -10.69 21.75 -41.09
N THR A 15 -10.07 20.59 -41.23
CA THR A 15 -10.34 19.42 -40.35
C THR A 15 -9.61 19.62 -39.03
N VAL A 16 -10.36 19.97 -37.99
CA VAL A 16 -9.87 19.95 -36.62
C VAL A 16 -9.75 18.49 -36.21
N ALA A 17 -8.53 17.96 -36.19
CA ALA A 17 -8.25 16.66 -35.59
C ALA A 17 -8.36 16.80 -34.09
N LEU A 18 -9.44 16.28 -33.48
CA LEU A 18 -9.46 16.00 -32.05
C LEU A 18 -8.49 14.84 -31.78
N SER A 19 -7.30 15.17 -31.30
CA SER A 19 -6.42 14.19 -30.70
C SER A 19 -7.06 13.69 -29.40
N PRO A 20 -7.20 12.37 -29.17
CA PRO A 20 -7.58 11.89 -27.86
C PRO A 20 -6.46 12.25 -26.90
N LEU A 21 -6.77 12.97 -25.83
CA LEU A 21 -5.87 13.12 -24.68
C LEU A 21 -5.53 11.72 -24.19
N ALA A 22 -4.31 11.28 -24.46
CA ALA A 22 -3.76 10.10 -23.80
C ALA A 22 -3.72 10.43 -22.30
N ALA A 23 -4.50 9.70 -21.51
CA ALA A 23 -4.37 9.70 -20.06
C ALA A 23 -2.96 9.19 -19.78
N GLU A 24 -2.05 10.07 -19.41
CA GLU A 24 -0.72 9.73 -18.94
C GLU A 24 -0.92 8.93 -17.64
N GLY A 25 -0.68 7.63 -17.69
CA GLY A 25 -0.69 6.75 -16.54
C GLY A 25 0.47 7.10 -15.63
N HIS A 26 0.20 7.89 -14.59
CA HIS A 26 1.15 8.11 -13.52
C HIS A 26 1.45 6.77 -12.85
N GLY A 27 2.75 6.44 -12.68
CA GLY A 27 3.22 5.14 -12.19
C GLY A 27 2.91 4.91 -10.70
N GLY A 28 1.70 4.49 -10.41
CA GLY A 28 1.25 4.01 -9.11
C GLY A 28 0.19 2.92 -9.32
N GLY A 29 0.38 1.73 -8.71
CA GLY A 29 -0.66 0.69 -8.73
C GLY A 29 -1.96 1.22 -8.10
N LEU A 30 -3.11 0.85 -8.70
CA LEU A 30 -4.41 1.18 -8.14
C LEU A 30 -4.74 0.25 -6.98
N ASP A 31 -5.34 0.78 -5.92
CA ASP A 31 -5.84 -0.02 -4.81
C ASP A 31 -7.15 -0.76 -5.16
N SER A 32 -7.72 -1.48 -4.19
CA SER A 32 -8.96 -2.24 -4.35
C SER A 32 -10.17 -1.41 -4.79
N HIS A 33 -10.12 -0.09 -4.64
CA HIS A 33 -11.16 0.84 -5.08
C HIS A 33 -10.89 1.42 -6.47
N GLY A 34 -9.77 1.07 -7.10
CA GLY A 34 -9.34 1.60 -8.37
C GLY A 34 -8.74 3.00 -8.29
N CYS A 35 -8.19 3.36 -7.14
CA CYS A 35 -7.66 4.68 -6.82
C CYS A 35 -6.19 4.59 -6.36
N HIS A 36 -5.47 5.71 -6.39
CA HIS A 36 -4.11 5.81 -5.87
C HIS A 36 -3.74 7.23 -5.42
N ASN A 37 -2.64 7.34 -4.68
CA ASN A 37 -2.05 8.65 -4.36
C ASN A 37 -1.26 9.18 -5.56
N ASN A 38 -1.66 10.33 -6.07
CA ASN A 38 -0.85 11.14 -6.97
C ASN A 38 0.03 12.08 -6.12
N ARG A 39 1.25 11.65 -5.85
CA ARG A 39 2.18 12.40 -5.00
C ARG A 39 2.65 13.70 -5.61
N ALA A 40 2.65 13.82 -6.94
CA ALA A 40 3.05 15.03 -7.64
C ALA A 40 2.06 16.17 -7.41
N GLU A 41 0.78 15.84 -7.27
CA GLU A 41 -0.30 16.81 -7.06
C GLU A 41 -0.81 16.81 -5.61
N GLY A 42 -0.36 15.87 -4.77
CA GLY A 42 -0.80 15.75 -3.39
C GLY A 42 -2.26 15.32 -3.21
N ILE A 43 -2.82 14.62 -4.20
CA ILE A 43 -4.22 14.20 -4.23
C ILE A 43 -4.35 12.67 -4.28
N TYR A 44 -5.53 12.17 -3.92
CA TYR A 44 -5.92 10.79 -4.08
C TYR A 44 -6.93 10.67 -5.21
N GLU A 45 -6.57 10.02 -6.30
CA GLU A 45 -7.35 9.99 -7.54
C GLU A 45 -7.79 8.58 -7.91
N CYS A 46 -8.98 8.47 -8.53
CA CYS A 46 -9.60 7.22 -8.89
C CYS A 46 -9.72 7.07 -10.41
N HIS A 47 -9.16 6.00 -10.97
CA HIS A 47 -9.16 5.70 -12.40
C HIS A 47 -10.12 4.57 -12.77
N ARG A 48 -10.61 3.81 -11.76
CA ARG A 48 -11.56 2.71 -11.94
C ARG A 48 -12.61 2.69 -10.82
N GLY A 49 -13.66 1.90 -11.00
CA GLY A 49 -14.72 1.72 -10.01
C GLY A 49 -15.74 2.87 -9.97
N PRO A 50 -16.59 2.91 -8.92
CA PRO A 50 -17.71 3.86 -8.82
C PRO A 50 -17.31 5.34 -8.74
N LEU A 51 -16.05 5.61 -8.39
CA LEU A 51 -15.48 6.96 -8.25
C LEU A 51 -14.47 7.28 -9.36
N SER A 52 -14.46 6.52 -10.46
CA SER A 52 -13.58 6.79 -11.60
C SER A 52 -13.68 8.23 -12.09
N GLY A 53 -12.53 8.89 -12.28
CA GLY A 53 -12.45 10.29 -12.71
C GLY A 53 -12.61 11.32 -11.58
N HIS A 54 -12.71 10.90 -10.33
CA HIS A 54 -12.76 11.79 -9.17
C HIS A 54 -11.40 11.86 -8.47
N SER A 55 -11.11 13.04 -7.92
CA SER A 55 -9.94 13.29 -7.09
C SER A 55 -10.37 13.80 -5.72
N PHE A 56 -9.61 13.46 -4.70
CA PHE A 56 -9.88 13.75 -3.29
C PHE A 56 -8.62 14.28 -2.63
N SER A 57 -8.77 15.01 -1.54
CA SER A 57 -7.62 15.46 -0.74
C SER A 57 -6.93 14.30 -0.01
N ALA A 58 -7.69 13.23 0.29
CA ALA A 58 -7.18 12.02 0.95
C ALA A 58 -8.06 10.80 0.64
N LYS A 59 -7.50 9.60 0.84
CA LYS A 59 -8.24 8.32 0.74
C LYS A 59 -9.46 8.27 1.65
N SER A 60 -9.39 8.87 2.83
CA SER A 60 -10.52 8.93 3.78
C SER A 60 -11.73 9.66 3.21
N GLU A 61 -11.53 10.75 2.49
CA GLU A 61 -12.58 11.49 1.79
C GLU A 61 -13.21 10.65 0.67
N MET A 62 -12.38 9.95 -0.10
CA MET A 62 -12.85 9.01 -1.12
C MET A 62 -13.75 7.93 -0.51
N LEU A 63 -13.33 7.32 0.61
CA LEU A 63 -14.10 6.28 1.29
C LEU A 63 -15.43 6.79 1.81
N GLN A 64 -15.49 8.01 2.35
CA GLN A 64 -16.76 8.67 2.76
C GLN A 64 -17.69 8.84 1.56
N ARG A 65 -17.14 9.28 0.43
CA ARG A 65 -17.91 9.45 -0.80
C ARG A 65 -18.42 8.13 -1.35
N LEU A 66 -17.58 7.09 -1.32
CA LEU A 66 -17.95 5.74 -1.75
C LEU A 66 -19.10 5.19 -0.90
N ASN A 67 -19.03 5.34 0.43
CA ASN A 67 -20.10 4.93 1.34
C ASN A 67 -21.42 5.69 1.06
N ALA A 68 -21.34 6.98 0.74
CA ALA A 68 -22.51 7.78 0.41
C ALA A 68 -23.21 7.33 -0.89
N ILE A 69 -22.45 6.85 -1.91
CA ILE A 69 -23.04 6.38 -3.18
C ILE A 69 -23.57 4.94 -3.06
N SER A 70 -22.98 4.13 -2.17
CA SER A 70 -23.39 2.72 -1.99
C SER A 70 -24.69 2.54 -1.20
N GLY A 71 -25.41 3.63 -0.89
CA GLY A 71 -26.69 3.58 -0.19
C GLY A 71 -26.57 3.08 1.26
N GLY A 72 -25.37 3.11 1.83
CA GLY A 72 -25.17 2.83 3.23
C GLY A 72 -25.91 3.87 4.06
N ALA A 73 -26.87 3.40 4.87
CA ALA A 73 -27.60 4.24 5.80
C ALA A 73 -26.61 5.15 6.53
N THR A 74 -26.86 6.44 6.43
CA THR A 74 -26.17 7.46 7.21
C THR A 74 -26.19 7.04 8.68
N SER A 75 -25.10 6.51 9.18
CA SER A 75 -24.84 6.65 10.58
C SER A 75 -24.59 8.15 10.77
N SER A 76 -25.69 8.87 11.04
CA SER A 76 -25.67 10.22 11.58
C SER A 76 -24.58 10.26 12.63
N GLY A 77 -23.67 11.20 12.45
CA GLY A 77 -22.45 11.38 13.25
C GLY A 77 -22.66 11.19 14.74
N ALA A 78 -22.44 9.99 15.20
CA ALA A 78 -22.00 9.83 16.58
C ALA A 78 -20.60 10.47 16.63
N PRO A 79 -20.36 11.42 17.54
CA PRO A 79 -19.03 11.95 17.74
C PRO A 79 -18.11 10.75 17.99
N ALA A 80 -16.97 10.73 17.32
CA ALA A 80 -15.94 9.71 17.58
C ALA A 80 -15.79 9.60 19.09
N PRO A 81 -15.78 8.39 19.67
CA PRO A 81 -15.70 8.24 21.11
C PRO A 81 -14.53 9.09 21.60
N SER A 82 -14.81 9.93 22.61
CA SER A 82 -13.84 10.85 23.18
C SER A 82 -12.58 10.06 23.57
N GLY A 83 -11.47 10.29 22.83
CA GLY A 83 -10.22 9.54 22.99
C GLY A 83 -9.72 8.77 21.78
N PHE A 84 -10.47 8.73 20.66
CA PHE A 84 -9.95 8.16 19.40
C PHE A 84 -9.01 9.19 18.76
N GLN A 85 -7.73 8.90 18.75
CA GLN A 85 -6.74 9.68 18.02
C GLN A 85 -6.80 9.27 16.54
N GLU A 86 -6.93 10.22 15.63
CA GLU A 86 -6.86 9.97 14.20
C GLU A 86 -5.48 9.42 13.82
N TYR A 87 -5.44 8.56 12.80
CA TYR A 87 -4.17 8.01 12.33
C TYR A 87 -3.34 9.09 11.65
N ASP A 88 -2.15 9.24 12.16
CA ASP A 88 -1.06 9.98 11.55
C ASP A 88 0.18 9.07 11.54
N ARG A 89 0.85 8.95 10.40
CA ARG A 89 2.05 8.13 10.27
C ARG A 89 3.18 8.60 11.17
N ASP A 90 3.27 9.90 11.43
CA ASP A 90 4.32 10.51 12.25
C ASP A 90 4.20 10.12 13.74
N LEU A 91 3.04 9.60 14.15
CA LEU A 91 2.88 8.99 15.48
C LEU A 91 3.72 7.72 15.67
N TYR A 92 4.19 7.13 14.58
CA TYR A 92 4.98 5.91 14.53
C TYR A 92 6.38 6.24 14.01
N SER A 93 7.30 6.59 14.91
CA SER A 93 8.70 6.83 14.54
C SER A 93 9.32 5.53 14.07
N HIS A 94 9.38 5.32 12.75
CA HIS A 94 9.93 4.14 12.11
C HIS A 94 11.32 4.43 11.54
N TRP A 95 12.03 3.37 11.21
CA TRP A 95 13.40 3.37 10.71
C TRP A 95 14.36 4.03 11.70
N SER A 96 14.32 3.56 12.96
CA SER A 96 15.30 3.98 13.96
C SER A 96 16.48 3.03 13.99
N ASP A 97 17.66 3.61 14.08
CA ASP A 97 18.89 2.94 14.46
C ASP A 97 18.86 2.78 15.98
N ALA A 98 18.72 1.55 16.46
CA ALA A 98 18.50 1.29 17.88
C ALA A 98 19.78 0.98 18.64
N ASP A 99 20.78 0.44 17.99
CA ASP A 99 22.07 0.05 18.57
C ASP A 99 23.23 1.00 18.23
N GLY A 100 22.98 1.95 17.32
CA GLY A 100 23.92 3.03 16.99
C GLY A 100 25.01 2.60 16.01
N ASP A 101 24.75 1.57 15.19
CA ASP A 101 25.68 1.08 14.19
C ASP A 101 25.53 1.74 12.81
N CYS A 102 24.64 2.75 12.72
CA CYS A 102 24.20 3.51 11.54
C CYS A 102 23.23 2.77 10.61
N GLN A 103 22.92 1.52 10.84
CA GLN A 103 21.92 0.79 10.07
C GLN A 103 20.56 0.92 10.78
N ASP A 104 19.62 1.57 10.15
CA ASP A 104 18.27 1.67 10.69
C ASP A 104 17.49 0.34 10.53
N ALA A 105 16.33 0.23 11.19
CA ALA A 105 15.52 -0.98 11.14
C ALA A 105 15.19 -1.45 9.70
N ARG A 106 15.17 -0.56 8.71
CA ARG A 106 15.00 -0.95 7.31
C ARG A 106 16.22 -1.66 6.78
N GLN A 107 17.43 -1.14 7.05
CA GLN A 107 18.68 -1.75 6.61
C GLN A 107 18.87 -3.12 7.25
N GLU A 108 18.57 -3.25 8.52
CA GLU A 108 18.60 -4.50 9.27
C GLU A 108 17.71 -5.60 8.64
N VAL A 109 16.48 -5.27 8.27
CA VAL A 109 15.60 -6.20 7.57
C VAL A 109 16.16 -6.61 6.22
N LEU A 110 16.68 -5.66 5.43
CA LEU A 110 17.27 -5.94 4.13
C LEU A 110 18.50 -6.85 4.25
N ILE A 111 19.34 -6.66 5.28
CA ILE A 111 20.50 -7.51 5.56
C ILE A 111 20.05 -8.91 5.95
N SER A 112 19.13 -9.01 6.91
CA SER A 112 18.70 -10.29 7.47
C SER A 112 17.94 -11.19 6.48
N GLU A 113 17.16 -10.59 5.55
CA GLU A 113 16.34 -11.34 4.60
C GLU A 113 17.04 -11.63 3.27
N SER A 114 18.21 -11.04 3.03
CA SER A 114 18.94 -11.30 1.79
C SER A 114 19.40 -12.76 1.71
N ARG A 115 19.16 -13.41 0.58
CA ARG A 115 19.53 -14.79 0.30
C ARG A 115 21.02 -14.99 -0.03
N ARG A 116 21.79 -13.91 -0.06
CA ARG A 116 23.23 -13.87 -0.21
C ARG A 116 23.79 -12.70 0.62
N PRO A 117 25.09 -12.69 0.94
CA PRO A 117 25.69 -11.52 1.59
C PRO A 117 25.37 -10.24 0.81
N VAL A 118 24.91 -9.22 1.51
CA VAL A 118 24.64 -7.90 0.93
C VAL A 118 25.95 -7.16 0.67
N GLN A 119 25.92 -6.20 -0.26
CA GLN A 119 26.95 -5.18 -0.37
C GLN A 119 26.44 -3.94 0.36
N LEU A 120 27.31 -3.37 1.19
CA LEU A 120 27.04 -2.13 1.90
C LEU A 120 27.71 -0.95 1.20
N SER A 121 27.23 0.25 1.47
CA SER A 121 27.87 1.52 1.12
C SER A 121 29.27 1.63 1.75
N ALA A 122 30.07 2.60 1.31
CA ALA A 122 31.45 2.75 1.75
C ALA A 122 31.58 3.03 3.27
N ASP A 123 30.56 3.63 3.87
CA ASP A 123 30.46 3.89 5.32
C ASP A 123 29.84 2.72 6.10
N GLY A 124 29.32 1.70 5.40
CA GLY A 124 28.73 0.52 6.01
C GLY A 124 27.26 0.67 6.41
N CYS A 125 26.66 1.84 6.17
CA CYS A 125 25.32 2.16 6.72
C CYS A 125 24.18 1.70 5.84
N ASP A 126 24.33 1.72 4.51
CA ASP A 126 23.25 1.42 3.56
C ASP A 126 23.52 0.14 2.77
N VAL A 127 22.47 -0.66 2.58
CA VAL A 127 22.47 -1.78 1.65
C VAL A 127 22.40 -1.26 0.22
N VAL A 128 23.41 -1.58 -0.61
CA VAL A 128 23.46 -1.16 -2.02
C VAL A 128 23.15 -2.30 -2.99
N SER A 129 23.29 -3.55 -2.59
CA SER A 129 22.82 -4.70 -3.37
C SER A 129 22.68 -5.95 -2.51
N GLY A 130 21.83 -6.89 -2.96
CA GLY A 130 21.62 -8.17 -2.29
C GLY A 130 20.90 -9.15 -3.20
N LEU A 131 20.14 -10.08 -2.62
CA LEU A 131 19.23 -10.96 -3.32
C LEU A 131 18.04 -11.24 -2.42
N TRP A 132 16.88 -10.75 -2.79
CA TRP A 132 15.63 -10.97 -2.07
C TRP A 132 14.64 -11.73 -2.93
N ILE A 133 13.80 -12.50 -2.28
CA ILE A 133 12.65 -13.16 -2.90
C ILE A 133 11.42 -12.57 -2.24
N ASP A 134 10.70 -11.72 -2.97
CA ASP A 134 9.46 -11.14 -2.51
C ASP A 134 8.42 -12.25 -2.24
N PRO A 135 8.00 -12.46 -1.00
CA PRO A 135 7.03 -13.51 -0.70
C PRO A 135 5.64 -13.19 -1.23
N TYR A 136 5.32 -11.92 -1.47
CA TYR A 136 4.00 -11.50 -1.94
C TYR A 136 3.77 -11.81 -3.42
N THR A 137 4.82 -11.73 -4.23
CA THR A 137 4.75 -11.95 -5.69
C THR A 137 5.55 -13.17 -6.16
N GLY A 138 6.59 -13.57 -5.41
CA GLY A 138 7.58 -14.55 -5.81
C GLY A 138 8.71 -13.97 -6.67
N ALA A 139 8.75 -12.64 -6.87
CA ALA A 139 9.77 -11.96 -7.67
C ALA A 139 11.15 -12.04 -7.01
N ARG A 140 12.20 -12.08 -7.85
CA ARG A 140 13.59 -11.95 -7.43
C ARG A 140 14.05 -10.52 -7.63
N LEU A 141 14.57 -9.91 -6.59
CA LEU A 141 15.01 -8.52 -6.55
C LEU A 141 16.47 -8.46 -6.08
N THR A 142 17.25 -7.57 -6.67
CA THR A 142 18.68 -7.40 -6.34
C THR A 142 19.05 -5.98 -5.99
N ASP A 143 18.19 -5.04 -6.32
CA ASP A 143 18.34 -3.61 -6.01
C ASP A 143 17.44 -3.26 -4.82
N PRO A 144 17.99 -2.74 -3.71
CA PRO A 144 17.20 -2.34 -2.56
C PRO A 144 16.25 -1.17 -2.83
N SER A 145 16.44 -0.42 -3.92
CA SER A 145 15.51 0.65 -4.33
C SER A 145 14.16 0.12 -4.84
N ASP A 146 14.13 -1.14 -5.33
CA ASP A 146 12.91 -1.82 -5.77
C ASP A 146 12.13 -2.44 -4.58
N LEU A 147 12.70 -2.40 -3.38
CA LEU A 147 12.16 -3.01 -2.17
C LEU A 147 11.56 -1.96 -1.23
N HIS A 148 10.45 -2.32 -0.63
CA HIS A 148 9.95 -1.73 0.62
C HIS A 148 10.11 -2.74 1.76
N VAL A 149 10.35 -2.24 2.97
CA VAL A 149 10.13 -3.02 4.18
C VAL A 149 8.72 -2.74 4.64
N ASP A 150 7.89 -3.77 4.57
CA ASP A 150 6.48 -3.72 4.93
C ASP A 150 6.27 -4.13 6.38
N HIS A 151 5.38 -3.43 7.08
CA HIS A 151 4.83 -3.91 8.33
C HIS A 151 3.80 -5.00 8.03
N MET A 152 4.00 -6.23 8.50
CA MET A 152 3.06 -7.35 8.28
C MET A 152 1.62 -6.91 8.56
N VAL A 153 1.37 -6.27 9.69
CA VAL A 153 0.13 -5.52 9.97
C VAL A 153 0.44 -4.03 9.81
N PRO A 154 -0.09 -3.37 8.76
CA PRO A 154 0.21 -1.96 8.46
C PRO A 154 -0.01 -1.03 9.65
N LEU A 155 0.78 0.04 9.76
CA LEU A 155 0.69 0.99 10.88
C LEU A 155 -0.74 1.56 11.04
N ALA A 156 -1.40 1.90 9.93
CA ALA A 156 -2.77 2.41 9.95
C ALA A 156 -3.76 1.34 10.38
N GLU A 157 -3.55 0.07 9.99
CA GLU A 157 -4.38 -1.04 10.45
C GLU A 157 -4.16 -1.32 11.93
N ALA A 158 -2.92 -1.34 12.40
CA ALA A 158 -2.60 -1.45 13.81
C ALA A 158 -3.27 -0.34 14.63
N HIS A 159 -3.28 0.89 14.10
CA HIS A 159 -3.92 2.04 14.72
C HIS A 159 -5.43 1.81 14.92
N ARG A 160 -6.13 1.38 13.86
CA ARG A 160 -7.57 1.03 13.92
C ARG A 160 -7.82 -0.13 14.88
N SER A 161 -6.92 -1.07 14.95
CA SER A 161 -6.99 -2.30 15.76
C SER A 161 -6.63 -2.11 17.24
N GLY A 162 -6.36 -0.88 17.68
CA GLY A 162 -6.14 -0.56 19.10
C GLY A 162 -4.86 0.21 19.41
N ALA A 163 -3.93 0.36 18.45
CA ALA A 163 -2.68 1.08 18.68
C ALA A 163 -2.87 2.60 18.84
N HIS A 164 -4.05 3.15 18.50
CA HIS A 164 -4.39 4.53 18.82
C HIS A 164 -4.30 4.83 20.33
N ARG A 165 -4.46 3.82 21.19
CA ARG A 165 -4.35 3.95 22.65
C ARG A 165 -2.94 3.76 23.20
N TRP A 166 -1.96 3.44 22.34
CA TRP A 166 -0.61 3.17 22.80
C TRP A 166 0.14 4.46 23.10
N SER A 167 1.13 4.37 24.00
CA SER A 167 2.12 5.43 24.17
C SER A 167 2.99 5.57 22.91
N HIS A 168 3.61 6.72 22.72
CA HIS A 168 4.57 6.94 21.65
C HIS A 168 5.70 5.88 21.65
N ALA A 169 6.25 5.57 22.84
CA ALA A 169 7.29 4.54 22.96
C ALA A 169 6.84 3.17 22.46
N LYS A 170 5.58 2.76 22.75
CA LYS A 170 5.04 1.48 22.26
C LYS A 170 4.79 1.50 20.77
N ARG A 171 4.34 2.63 20.19
CA ARG A 171 4.19 2.78 18.73
C ARG A 171 5.55 2.73 18.03
N LYS A 172 6.58 3.40 18.59
CA LYS A 172 7.95 3.33 18.07
C LYS A 172 8.48 1.88 18.12
N ALA A 173 8.29 1.17 19.24
CA ALA A 173 8.71 -0.23 19.36
C ALA A 173 8.01 -1.13 18.34
N TYR A 174 6.71 -0.93 18.09
CA TYR A 174 5.97 -1.66 17.05
C TYR A 174 6.51 -1.38 15.65
N ALA A 175 6.77 -0.11 15.35
CA ALA A 175 7.21 0.31 14.03
C ALA A 175 8.63 -0.15 13.66
N ASN A 176 9.42 -0.59 14.66
CA ASN A 176 10.81 -1.04 14.50
C ASN A 176 11.02 -2.42 15.13
N ASP A 177 10.00 -3.29 15.14
CA ASP A 177 10.06 -4.60 15.80
C ASP A 177 10.93 -5.59 15.01
N LEU A 178 12.21 -5.61 15.30
CA LEU A 178 13.21 -6.54 14.77
C LEU A 178 13.30 -7.84 15.59
N GLU A 179 12.66 -7.90 16.77
CA GLU A 179 12.69 -9.10 17.63
C GLU A 179 11.87 -10.25 17.05
N ASP A 180 10.86 -9.94 16.24
CA ASP A 180 10.04 -10.96 15.57
C ASP A 180 10.14 -10.79 14.05
N PRO A 181 10.79 -11.74 13.35
CA PRO A 181 11.03 -11.61 11.89
C PRO A 181 9.74 -11.60 11.07
N ARG A 182 8.58 -11.80 11.70
CA ARG A 182 7.27 -11.69 11.04
C ARG A 182 6.73 -10.26 11.04
N SER A 183 7.28 -9.37 11.86
CA SER A 183 6.77 -8.01 12.03
C SER A 183 7.07 -7.11 10.86
N LEU A 184 8.29 -7.22 10.32
CA LEU A 184 8.82 -6.45 9.21
C LEU A 184 9.34 -7.40 8.12
N ILE A 185 9.04 -7.12 6.87
CA ILE A 185 9.35 -8.01 5.75
C ILE A 185 9.74 -7.24 4.49
N ALA A 186 10.81 -7.67 3.81
CA ALA A 186 11.24 -7.08 2.55
C ALA A 186 10.39 -7.60 1.38
N VAL A 187 9.69 -6.71 0.71
CA VAL A 187 8.80 -7.01 -0.42
C VAL A 187 9.00 -6.02 -1.56
N SER A 188 8.52 -6.33 -2.75
CA SER A 188 8.56 -5.37 -3.86
C SER A 188 7.74 -4.12 -3.53
N ALA A 189 8.24 -2.95 -3.95
CA ALA A 189 7.57 -1.68 -3.74
C ALA A 189 6.13 -1.69 -4.29
N GLY A 190 5.92 -2.31 -5.47
CA GLY A 190 4.59 -2.44 -6.09
C GLY A 190 3.62 -3.25 -5.25
N ALA A 191 4.03 -4.41 -4.70
CA ALA A 191 3.18 -5.24 -3.86
C ALA A 191 2.83 -4.53 -2.53
N ASN A 192 3.82 -3.86 -1.92
CA ASN A 192 3.57 -3.09 -0.71
C ASN A 192 2.59 -1.92 -0.94
N MET A 193 2.75 -1.19 -2.04
CA MET A 193 1.81 -0.12 -2.40
C MET A 193 0.40 -0.66 -2.67
N SER A 194 0.30 -1.83 -3.32
CA SER A 194 -0.99 -2.50 -3.55
C SER A 194 -1.67 -2.91 -2.25
N LYS A 195 -0.91 -3.43 -1.28
CA LYS A 195 -1.42 -3.77 0.06
C LYS A 195 -1.87 -2.55 0.83
N GLY A 196 -1.07 -1.49 0.83
CA GLY A 196 -1.40 -0.25 1.53
C GLY A 196 -1.69 -0.48 3.02
N ALA A 197 -2.88 -0.08 3.46
CA ALA A 197 -3.36 -0.25 4.84
C ALA A 197 -4.44 -1.33 4.98
N ASP A 198 -4.57 -2.19 3.96
CA ASP A 198 -5.61 -3.20 3.88
C ASP A 198 -5.31 -4.42 4.77
N ASP A 199 -6.36 -5.01 5.31
CA ASP A 199 -6.35 -6.27 6.04
C ASP A 199 -6.64 -7.47 5.10
N PRO A 200 -6.57 -8.73 5.58
CA PRO A 200 -6.82 -9.92 4.77
C PRO A 200 -8.22 -10.02 4.14
N ALA A 201 -9.20 -9.22 4.55
CA ALA A 201 -10.50 -9.16 3.91
C ALA A 201 -10.48 -8.35 2.60
N HIS A 202 -9.50 -7.46 2.44
CA HIS A 202 -9.41 -6.54 1.31
C HIS A 202 -8.19 -6.79 0.44
N TRP A 203 -7.12 -7.37 0.99
CA TRP A 203 -5.92 -7.69 0.25
C TRP A 203 -5.28 -9.02 0.71
N LEU A 204 -4.83 -9.80 -0.25
CA LEU A 204 -4.01 -11.01 -0.03
C LEU A 204 -2.88 -11.05 -1.06
N PRO A 205 -1.71 -11.62 -0.70
CA PRO A 205 -0.60 -11.79 -1.65
C PRO A 205 -1.03 -12.44 -2.96
N GLU A 206 -0.53 -11.94 -4.09
CA GLU A 206 -0.72 -12.54 -5.40
C GLU A 206 -0.17 -13.96 -5.43
N ASN A 207 0.99 -14.16 -4.80
CA ASN A 207 1.59 -15.46 -4.59
C ASN A 207 0.72 -16.33 -3.67
N ARG A 208 -0.11 -17.16 -4.29
CA ARG A 208 -1.05 -18.04 -3.59
C ARG A 208 -0.37 -19.03 -2.65
N SER A 209 0.89 -19.40 -2.91
CA SER A 209 1.63 -20.32 -2.05
C SER A 209 1.98 -19.71 -0.69
N TYR A 210 2.13 -18.40 -0.64
CA TYR A 210 2.45 -17.66 0.59
C TYR A 210 1.22 -17.31 1.44
N ARG A 211 0.02 -17.32 0.89
CA ARG A 211 -1.20 -16.86 1.61
C ARG A 211 -1.42 -17.52 2.97
N CYS A 212 -1.12 -18.81 3.08
CA CYS A 212 -1.22 -19.53 4.36
C CYS A 212 -0.22 -19.02 5.40
N THR A 213 0.99 -18.73 4.97
CA THR A 213 2.03 -18.14 5.82
C THR A 213 1.64 -16.73 6.19
N TYR A 214 1.26 -15.91 5.21
CA TYR A 214 0.83 -14.54 5.40
C TYR A 214 -0.24 -14.39 6.50
N VAL A 215 -1.34 -15.15 6.44
CA VAL A 215 -2.41 -15.02 7.44
C VAL A 215 -2.01 -15.56 8.81
N ARG A 216 -1.09 -16.55 8.88
CA ARG A 216 -0.55 -17.03 10.16
C ARG A 216 0.34 -15.97 10.80
N GLU A 217 1.20 -15.34 10.03
CA GLU A 217 2.08 -14.26 10.47
C GLU A 217 1.28 -13.02 10.85
N TRP A 218 0.28 -12.65 10.08
CA TRP A 218 -0.68 -11.61 10.42
C TRP A 218 -1.31 -11.82 11.80
N VAL A 219 -1.87 -12.99 12.03
CA VAL A 219 -2.48 -13.35 13.33
C VAL A 219 -1.44 -13.36 14.44
N ALA A 220 -0.23 -13.84 14.17
CA ALA A 220 0.84 -13.88 15.16
C ALA A 220 1.27 -12.46 15.58
N VAL A 221 1.45 -11.56 14.64
CA VAL A 221 1.80 -10.14 14.91
C VAL A 221 0.65 -9.45 15.66
N LYS A 222 -0.61 -9.63 15.23
CA LYS A 222 -1.75 -9.06 15.98
C LYS A 222 -1.82 -9.56 17.42
N ARG A 223 -1.58 -10.85 17.65
CA ARG A 223 -1.55 -11.42 19.01
C ARG A 223 -0.39 -10.88 19.84
N ARG A 224 0.83 -10.83 19.27
CA ARG A 224 2.02 -10.30 19.94
C ARG A 224 1.78 -8.88 20.46
N TRP A 225 1.14 -8.05 19.66
CA TRP A 225 0.91 -6.65 19.98
C TRP A 225 -0.45 -6.36 20.62
N ASN A 226 -1.24 -7.39 20.89
CA ASN A 226 -2.61 -7.29 21.46
C ASN A 226 -3.51 -6.36 20.63
N LEU A 227 -3.48 -6.55 19.30
CA LEU A 227 -4.33 -5.88 18.35
C LEU A 227 -5.61 -6.68 18.10
N SER A 228 -6.74 -5.99 17.95
CA SER A 228 -8.01 -6.62 17.62
C SER A 228 -8.10 -6.96 16.13
N MET A 229 -8.96 -7.89 15.79
CA MET A 229 -9.45 -8.12 14.42
C MET A 229 -10.94 -7.83 14.38
N ASP A 230 -11.41 -7.16 13.34
CA ASP A 230 -12.84 -7.02 13.13
C ASP A 230 -13.47 -8.33 12.59
N ALA A 231 -14.77 -8.31 12.37
CA ALA A 231 -15.50 -9.51 11.95
C ALA A 231 -15.21 -9.90 10.48
N ALA A 232 -14.93 -8.93 9.60
CA ALA A 232 -14.62 -9.19 8.20
C ALA A 232 -13.22 -9.76 8.06
N GLU A 233 -12.24 -9.13 8.70
CA GLU A 233 -10.86 -9.58 8.80
C GLU A 233 -10.77 -11.01 9.34
N ARG A 234 -11.46 -11.29 10.46
CA ARG A 234 -11.48 -12.63 11.08
C ARG A 234 -12.02 -13.69 10.13
N ARG A 235 -13.16 -13.40 9.46
CA ARG A 235 -13.72 -14.34 8.48
C ARG A 235 -12.76 -14.61 7.32
N ALA A 236 -12.10 -13.59 6.80
CA ALA A 236 -11.15 -13.75 5.72
C ALA A 236 -9.94 -14.60 6.13
N VAL A 237 -9.38 -14.35 7.31
CA VAL A 237 -8.31 -15.17 7.92
C VAL A 237 -8.75 -16.63 8.03
N ASP A 238 -9.93 -16.90 8.61
CA ASP A 238 -10.45 -18.25 8.80
C ASP A 238 -10.68 -18.97 7.46
N GLN A 239 -11.20 -18.28 6.46
CA GLN A 239 -11.38 -18.81 5.10
C GLN A 239 -10.04 -19.23 4.48
N VAL A 240 -9.00 -18.39 4.56
CA VAL A 240 -7.68 -18.77 4.05
C VAL A 240 -7.12 -19.95 4.82
N LEU A 241 -7.17 -19.93 6.15
CA LEU A 241 -6.65 -21.02 7.01
C LEU A 241 -7.36 -22.36 6.74
N ALA A 242 -8.67 -22.37 6.46
CA ALA A 242 -9.40 -23.56 6.07
C ALA A 242 -8.84 -24.22 4.80
N THR A 243 -8.36 -23.42 3.85
CA THR A 243 -7.72 -23.95 2.63
C THR A 243 -6.32 -24.51 2.87
N CYS A 244 -5.66 -24.09 3.95
CA CYS A 244 -4.28 -24.48 4.25
C CYS A 244 -4.17 -25.93 4.74
N HIS A 245 -5.19 -26.47 5.41
CA HIS A 245 -5.22 -27.83 5.91
C HIS A 245 -5.38 -28.88 4.80
N ASN A 246 -5.94 -28.51 3.66
CA ASN A 246 -6.21 -29.41 2.56
C ASN A 246 -5.02 -29.63 1.60
N ARG A 247 -3.92 -28.89 1.75
CA ARG A 247 -2.72 -29.02 0.90
C ARG A 247 -1.67 -29.99 1.42
N GLY A 248 -1.91 -30.59 2.57
CA GLY A 248 -1.01 -31.56 3.23
C GLY A 248 -1.46 -33.03 3.14
N ARG A 249 -2.44 -33.34 2.26
CA ARG A 249 -2.88 -34.71 1.97
C ARG A 249 -2.62 -35.11 0.54
#